data_052b34b793f9b5e70c17aefcee223c07
#
_entry.id   052b34b793f9b5e70c17aefcee223c07
#
_cell.length_a   1.000
_cell.length_b   1.000
_cell.length_c   1.000
_cell.angle_alpha   90.00
_cell.angle_beta   90.00
_cell.angle_gamma   90.00
#
_symmetry.space_group_name_H-M   'P 1'
#
loop_
_entity.id
_entity.type
_entity.pdbx_description
1 polymer ?
#
loop_
_entity_poly.entity_id
_entity_poly.type
_entity_poly.pdbx_seq_one_letter_code
_entity_poly.pdbx_strand_id
1 'polypeptide(L)'
;MPNLTGIDVLRRMRGAGISIPVIFLTVLSDDIYEEAALEGGAVDFIDKSRRLPILLKRLQLITEGGRPAPEPEPVRAPFLHLGPLMLRFDTNRAAWAGRPVDLTLTEFRILTLLAEKADRDVGYREIYDLVHGKDFIAGHGSEGYRANVRTFIKRIRKKFREVDPGFDCIRNYASFGYRWTAQR
;
A
#
# COMPACT_ATOMS: atom_id res chain seq x y z
N MET A 1 -4.93 -22.15 -16.26
CA MET A 1 -4.17 -21.36 -17.26
C MET A 1 -2.92 -22.16 -17.58
N PRO A 2 -2.79 -22.70 -18.79
CA PRO A 2 -1.60 -23.47 -19.13
C PRO A 2 -0.48 -22.46 -19.42
N ASN A 3 0.58 -22.43 -18.67
CA ASN A 3 1.85 -21.73 -18.84
C ASN A 3 2.09 -20.36 -18.20
N LEU A 4 1.13 -19.74 -17.48
CA LEU A 4 1.36 -18.49 -16.77
C LEU A 4 0.67 -18.54 -15.40
N THR A 5 1.45 -18.28 -14.35
CA THR A 5 0.89 -18.10 -13.00
C THR A 5 0.29 -16.71 -12.85
N GLY A 6 -0.63 -16.53 -11.89
CA GLY A 6 -1.16 -15.20 -11.58
C GLY A 6 -0.06 -14.19 -11.19
N ILE A 7 1.00 -14.67 -10.54
CA ILE A 7 2.17 -13.87 -10.17
C ILE A 7 2.93 -13.39 -11.42
N ASP A 8 3.06 -14.24 -12.44
CA ASP A 8 3.69 -13.84 -13.71
C ASP A 8 2.87 -12.78 -14.45
N VAL A 9 1.54 -12.92 -14.42
CA VAL A 9 0.62 -11.89 -14.97
C VAL A 9 0.82 -10.58 -14.24
N LEU A 10 0.84 -10.59 -12.89
CA LEU A 10 1.06 -9.38 -12.09
C LEU A 10 2.40 -8.72 -12.42
N ARG A 11 3.48 -9.49 -12.52
CA ARG A 11 4.81 -8.98 -12.88
C ARG A 11 4.80 -8.30 -14.27
N ARG A 12 4.14 -8.90 -15.26
CA ARG A 12 3.99 -8.32 -16.60
C ARG A 12 3.18 -7.03 -16.57
N MET A 13 2.09 -6.99 -15.81
CA MET A 13 1.29 -5.78 -15.65
C MET A 13 2.15 -4.64 -15.05
N ARG A 14 2.94 -4.91 -14.01
CA ARG A 14 3.83 -3.92 -13.39
C ARG A 14 4.94 -3.49 -14.35
N GLY A 15 5.54 -4.43 -15.11
CA GLY A 15 6.53 -4.12 -16.15
C GLY A 15 5.96 -3.30 -17.31
N ALA A 16 4.66 -3.40 -17.59
CA ALA A 16 3.94 -2.58 -18.58
C ALA A 16 3.46 -1.23 -18.01
N GLY A 17 3.83 -0.86 -16.77
CA GLY A 17 3.41 0.40 -16.13
C GLY A 17 1.96 0.40 -15.64
N ILE A 18 1.29 -0.76 -15.61
CA ILE A 18 -0.09 -0.87 -15.11
C ILE A 18 -0.07 -0.93 -13.60
N SER A 19 -0.57 0.12 -12.92
CA SER A 19 -0.55 0.30 -11.46
C SER A 19 -1.89 0.06 -10.77
N ILE A 20 -2.89 -0.47 -11.46
CA ILE A 20 -4.21 -0.76 -10.88
C ILE A 20 -4.09 -1.71 -9.68
N PRO A 21 -4.99 -1.59 -8.68
CA PRO A 21 -5.06 -2.54 -7.57
C PRO A 21 -5.34 -3.96 -8.07
N VAL A 22 -4.58 -4.94 -7.59
CA VAL A 22 -4.74 -6.36 -7.94
C VAL A 22 -4.96 -7.16 -6.67
N ILE A 23 -6.01 -7.99 -6.66
CA ILE A 23 -6.30 -8.93 -5.59
C ILE A 23 -6.17 -10.34 -6.18
N PHE A 24 -5.44 -11.21 -5.48
CA PHE A 24 -5.41 -12.63 -5.81
C PHE A 24 -6.57 -13.37 -5.15
N LEU A 25 -7.24 -14.17 -5.96
CA LEU A 25 -8.23 -15.15 -5.51
C LEU A 25 -7.69 -16.54 -5.80
N THR A 26 -7.44 -17.33 -4.76
CA THR A 26 -6.82 -18.65 -4.89
C THR A 26 -7.47 -19.68 -3.96
N VAL A 27 -7.27 -20.95 -4.26
CA VAL A 27 -7.56 -22.07 -3.34
C VAL A 27 -6.29 -22.50 -2.60
N LEU A 28 -5.11 -21.98 -3.00
CA LEU A 28 -3.84 -22.26 -2.37
C LEU A 28 -3.60 -21.21 -1.28
N SER A 29 -3.59 -21.64 -0.04
CA SER A 29 -3.41 -20.77 1.14
C SER A 29 -1.99 -20.84 1.71
N ASP A 30 -1.00 -21.23 0.90
CA ASP A 30 0.39 -21.31 1.34
C ASP A 30 0.99 -19.89 1.48
N ASP A 31 1.56 -19.60 2.62
CA ASP A 31 2.17 -18.31 2.97
C ASP A 31 3.20 -17.82 1.93
N ILE A 32 3.90 -18.75 1.27
CA ILE A 32 4.90 -18.45 0.23
C ILE A 32 4.26 -17.76 -0.99
N TYR A 33 3.05 -18.20 -1.42
CA TYR A 33 2.35 -17.60 -2.54
C TYR A 33 1.74 -16.24 -2.17
N GLU A 34 1.27 -16.09 -0.93
CA GLU A 34 0.79 -14.82 -0.41
C GLU A 34 1.91 -13.78 -0.39
N GLU A 35 3.07 -14.13 0.17
CA GLU A 35 4.23 -13.25 0.20
C GLU A 35 4.70 -12.87 -1.21
N ALA A 36 4.81 -13.83 -2.12
CA ALA A 36 5.23 -13.58 -3.50
C ALA A 36 4.23 -12.69 -4.27
N ALA A 37 2.92 -12.84 -4.04
CA ALA A 37 1.89 -11.99 -4.64
C ALA A 37 1.96 -10.56 -4.09
N LEU A 38 2.07 -10.41 -2.78
CA LEU A 38 2.19 -9.11 -2.12
C LEU A 38 3.50 -8.42 -2.50
N GLU A 39 4.63 -9.13 -2.54
CA GLU A 39 5.92 -8.58 -3.03
C GLU A 39 5.85 -8.18 -4.51
N GLY A 40 5.11 -8.92 -5.33
CA GLY A 40 4.88 -8.62 -6.73
C GLY A 40 4.02 -7.38 -7.00
N GLY A 41 3.38 -6.83 -5.97
CA GLY A 41 2.56 -5.62 -6.09
C GLY A 41 1.06 -5.84 -5.96
N ALA A 42 0.61 -7.02 -5.51
CA ALA A 42 -0.79 -7.21 -5.14
C ALA A 42 -1.16 -6.34 -3.93
N VAL A 43 -2.44 -5.96 -3.87
CA VAL A 43 -3.03 -5.25 -2.72
C VAL A 43 -3.44 -6.27 -1.67
N ASP A 44 -3.99 -7.40 -2.10
CA ASP A 44 -4.49 -8.42 -1.20
C ASP A 44 -4.44 -9.82 -1.83
N PHE A 45 -4.53 -10.84 -0.98
CA PHE A 45 -4.56 -12.24 -1.34
C PHE A 45 -5.69 -12.91 -0.55
N ILE A 46 -6.66 -13.50 -1.24
CA ILE A 46 -7.88 -14.04 -0.64
C ILE A 46 -8.07 -15.49 -1.02
N ASP A 47 -8.29 -16.32 -0.02
CA ASP A 47 -8.70 -17.70 -0.24
C ASP A 47 -10.12 -17.77 -0.80
N LYS A 48 -10.33 -18.56 -1.86
CA LYS A 48 -11.65 -18.78 -2.51
C LYS A 48 -12.68 -19.45 -1.60
N SER A 49 -12.25 -20.10 -0.52
CA SER A 49 -13.16 -20.70 0.47
C SER A 49 -13.91 -19.64 1.29
N ARG A 50 -13.45 -18.39 1.27
CA ARG A 50 -14.10 -17.28 1.99
C ARG A 50 -15.39 -16.85 1.30
N ARG A 51 -16.39 -16.48 2.12
CA ARG A 51 -17.71 -16.11 1.65
C ARG A 51 -17.68 -14.90 0.72
N LEU A 52 -18.41 -14.97 -0.40
CA LEU A 52 -18.55 -13.91 -1.40
C LEU A 52 -18.82 -12.50 -0.83
N PRO A 53 -19.63 -12.31 0.22
CA PRO A 53 -19.83 -10.99 0.82
C PRO A 53 -18.56 -10.32 1.34
N ILE A 54 -17.59 -11.10 1.84
CA ILE A 54 -16.30 -10.59 2.32
C ILE A 54 -15.48 -10.06 1.14
N LEU A 55 -15.47 -10.80 0.03
CA LEU A 55 -14.79 -10.37 -1.19
C LEU A 55 -15.40 -9.07 -1.75
N LEU A 56 -16.73 -9.01 -1.86
CA LEU A 56 -17.42 -7.82 -2.34
C LEU A 56 -17.12 -6.59 -1.47
N LYS A 57 -17.13 -6.76 -0.15
CA LYS A 57 -16.77 -5.68 0.77
C LYS A 57 -15.33 -5.19 0.58
N ARG A 58 -14.39 -6.09 0.34
CA ARG A 58 -12.99 -5.75 0.04
C ARG A 58 -12.84 -5.00 -1.28
N LEU A 59 -13.48 -5.49 -2.34
CA LEU A 59 -13.49 -4.83 -3.64
C LEU A 59 -14.04 -3.41 -3.49
N GLN A 60 -15.16 -3.24 -2.80
CA GLN A 60 -15.79 -1.97 -2.56
C GLN A 60 -14.84 -1.00 -1.83
N LEU A 61 -14.19 -1.44 -0.75
CA LEU A 61 -13.24 -0.63 0.01
C LEU A 61 -12.00 -0.22 -0.80
N ILE A 62 -11.54 -1.09 -1.70
CA ILE A 62 -10.37 -0.81 -2.55
C ILE A 62 -10.73 0.11 -3.71
N THR A 63 -11.91 -0.07 -4.33
CA THR A 63 -12.35 0.72 -5.48
C THR A 63 -12.94 2.07 -5.07
N GLU A 64 -13.75 2.12 -4.03
CA GLU A 64 -14.39 3.34 -3.53
C GLU A 64 -13.46 4.16 -2.62
N GLY A 65 -12.30 3.59 -2.27
CA GLY A 65 -11.26 4.28 -1.53
C GLY A 65 -11.64 4.61 -0.10
N GLY A 66 -12.57 3.84 0.49
CA GLY A 66 -13.00 4.09 1.86
C GLY A 66 -13.64 5.47 2.05
N ARG A 67 -14.26 6.03 0.99
CA ARG A 67 -15.02 7.27 1.15
C ARG A 67 -16.17 7.03 2.14
N PRO A 68 -16.14 7.67 3.32
CA PRO A 68 -17.39 8.13 3.92
C PRO A 68 -18.08 9.05 2.89
N ALA A 69 -19.42 9.10 2.88
CA ALA A 69 -20.15 10.08 2.06
C ALA A 69 -19.47 11.45 2.23
N PRO A 70 -19.31 12.23 1.15
CA PRO A 70 -18.49 13.43 1.20
C PRO A 70 -19.10 14.42 2.21
N GLU A 71 -18.52 14.47 3.40
CA GLU A 71 -18.45 15.75 4.08
C GLU A 71 -17.65 16.67 3.15
N PRO A 72 -18.01 17.95 3.02
CA PRO A 72 -17.25 18.88 2.18
C PRO A 72 -15.80 18.86 2.68
N GLU A 73 -14.94 18.12 1.96
CA GLU A 73 -13.53 18.06 2.32
C GLU A 73 -12.99 19.51 2.27
N PRO A 74 -12.26 19.94 3.31
CA PRO A 74 -11.51 21.18 3.21
C PRO A 74 -10.66 21.06 1.94
N VAL A 75 -10.69 22.09 1.10
CA VAL A 75 -9.97 22.15 -0.19
C VAL A 75 -8.52 21.78 0.11
N ARG A 76 -8.16 20.51 -0.07
CA ARG A 76 -6.77 20.04 0.09
C ARG A 76 -5.95 20.78 -0.94
N ALA A 77 -4.83 21.32 -0.50
CA ALA A 77 -3.84 21.81 -1.46
C ALA A 77 -3.56 20.69 -2.49
N PRO A 78 -3.48 21.00 -3.80
CA PRO A 78 -3.31 20.01 -4.84
C PRO A 78 -2.00 19.20 -4.69
N PHE A 79 -1.13 19.60 -3.81
CA PHE A 79 0.15 18.97 -3.52
C PHE A 79 0.54 19.12 -2.04
N LEU A 80 1.38 18.18 -1.57
CA LEU A 80 2.07 18.27 -0.28
C LEU A 80 3.57 18.30 -0.55
N HIS A 81 4.27 19.26 0.04
CA HIS A 81 5.72 19.33 0.06
C HIS A 81 6.24 19.05 1.48
N LEU A 82 7.17 18.12 1.60
CA LEU A 82 7.80 17.77 2.87
C LEU A 82 9.31 17.51 2.64
N GLY A 83 10.11 18.56 2.74
CA GLY A 83 11.51 18.51 2.35
C GLY A 83 11.65 18.12 0.87
N PRO A 84 12.44 17.07 0.54
CA PRO A 84 12.60 16.60 -0.84
C PRO A 84 11.39 15.83 -1.38
N LEU A 85 10.42 15.46 -0.53
CA LEU A 85 9.20 14.77 -0.96
C LEU A 85 8.19 15.76 -1.53
N MET A 86 7.65 15.44 -2.71
CA MET A 86 6.49 16.10 -3.29
C MET A 86 5.43 15.04 -3.61
N LEU A 87 4.20 15.23 -3.10
CA LEU A 87 3.04 14.42 -3.45
C LEU A 87 2.04 15.28 -4.22
N ARG A 88 1.58 14.80 -5.36
CA ARG A 88 0.52 15.41 -6.17
C ARG A 88 -0.75 14.58 -6.02
N PHE A 89 -1.77 15.14 -5.41
CA PHE A 89 -3.03 14.43 -5.10
C PHE A 89 -3.95 14.29 -6.32
N ASP A 90 -3.86 15.22 -7.27
CA ASP A 90 -4.63 15.20 -8.52
C ASP A 90 -4.28 13.99 -9.41
N THR A 91 -3.00 13.62 -9.42
CA THR A 91 -2.46 12.56 -10.29
C THR A 91 -1.98 11.32 -9.52
N ASN A 92 -2.04 11.34 -8.18
CA ASN A 92 -1.48 10.30 -7.30
C ASN A 92 0.00 10.01 -7.59
N ARG A 93 0.78 11.05 -7.88
CA ARG A 93 2.20 10.95 -8.21
C ARG A 93 3.08 11.46 -7.07
N ALA A 94 4.19 10.75 -6.86
CA ALA A 94 5.22 11.13 -5.90
C ALA A 94 6.51 11.50 -6.63
N ALA A 95 7.25 12.47 -6.09
CA ALA A 95 8.61 12.78 -6.50
C ALA A 95 9.50 12.94 -5.26
N TRP A 96 10.78 12.61 -5.41
CA TRP A 96 11.83 12.77 -4.41
C TRP A 96 12.98 13.59 -5.00
N ALA A 97 13.26 14.75 -4.43
CA ALA A 97 14.25 15.69 -4.94
C ALA A 97 14.04 15.99 -6.45
N GLY A 98 12.79 16.18 -6.87
CA GLY A 98 12.41 16.44 -8.25
C GLY A 98 12.38 15.23 -9.18
N ARG A 99 12.84 14.05 -8.73
CA ARG A 99 12.80 12.81 -9.53
C ARG A 99 11.54 12.00 -9.23
N PRO A 100 10.82 11.48 -10.24
CA PRO A 100 9.61 10.70 -10.01
C PRO A 100 9.92 9.39 -9.29
N VAL A 101 9.00 9.01 -8.36
CA VAL A 101 9.00 7.70 -7.69
C VAL A 101 7.75 6.97 -8.13
N ASP A 102 7.92 5.82 -8.80
CA ASP A 102 6.80 5.05 -9.36
C ASP A 102 6.10 4.21 -8.29
N LEU A 103 5.07 4.78 -7.68
CA LEU A 103 4.25 4.14 -6.65
C LEU A 103 2.94 3.61 -7.24
N THR A 104 2.49 2.45 -6.76
CA THR A 104 1.10 2.04 -6.96
C THR A 104 0.16 2.95 -6.16
N LEU A 105 -1.13 2.96 -6.50
CA LEU A 105 -2.12 3.77 -5.77
C LEU A 105 -2.13 3.46 -4.27
N THR A 106 -2.02 2.19 -3.90
CA THR A 106 -1.97 1.77 -2.48
C THR A 106 -0.72 2.29 -1.78
N GLU A 107 0.44 2.18 -2.43
CA GLU A 107 1.70 2.72 -1.88
C GLU A 107 1.67 4.24 -1.75
N PHE A 108 1.08 4.94 -2.73
CA PHE A 108 0.88 6.38 -2.68
C PHE A 108 0.00 6.78 -1.48
N ARG A 109 -1.11 6.08 -1.23
CA ARG A 109 -1.99 6.32 -0.08
C ARG A 109 -1.28 6.11 1.25
N ILE A 110 -0.52 5.01 1.39
CA ILE A 110 0.26 4.73 2.60
C ILE A 110 1.31 5.83 2.81
N LEU A 111 2.02 6.22 1.75
CA LEU A 111 2.99 7.30 1.81
C LEU A 111 2.36 8.63 2.22
N THR A 112 1.18 8.95 1.66
CA THR A 112 0.41 10.14 2.02
C THR A 112 0.08 10.17 3.50
N LEU A 113 -0.46 9.07 4.04
CA LEU A 113 -0.76 8.96 5.47
C LEU A 113 0.47 9.20 6.35
N LEU A 114 1.61 8.62 5.98
CA LEU A 114 2.86 8.80 6.73
C LEU A 114 3.38 10.25 6.63
N ALA A 115 3.28 10.87 5.46
CA ALA A 115 3.75 12.23 5.22
C ALA A 115 2.85 13.28 5.89
N GLU A 116 1.52 13.13 5.86
CA GLU A 116 0.58 14.00 6.56
C GLU A 116 0.75 13.93 8.09
N LYS A 117 1.19 12.78 8.59
CA LYS A 117 1.52 12.56 10.01
C LYS A 117 3.04 12.59 10.28
N ALA A 118 3.78 13.39 9.51
CA ALA A 118 5.23 13.49 9.71
C ALA A 118 5.58 13.71 11.18
N ASP A 119 6.65 13.05 11.62
CA ASP A 119 7.15 13.04 13.01
C ASP A 119 6.20 12.44 14.06
N ARG A 120 5.08 11.84 13.63
CA ARG A 120 4.16 11.08 14.49
C ARG A 120 4.20 9.59 14.12
N ASP A 121 3.91 8.76 15.12
CA ASP A 121 3.83 7.32 14.92
C ASP A 121 2.50 6.94 14.27
N VAL A 122 2.56 6.13 13.21
CA VAL A 122 1.42 5.54 12.52
C VAL A 122 1.43 4.05 12.81
N GLY A 123 0.38 3.56 13.46
CA GLY A 123 0.28 2.17 13.88
C GLY A 123 0.09 1.20 12.70
N TYR A 124 0.54 -0.05 12.87
CA TYR A 124 0.29 -1.10 11.88
C TYR A 124 -1.19 -1.22 11.52
N ARG A 125 -2.08 -1.14 12.52
CA ARG A 125 -3.51 -1.25 12.31
C ARG A 125 -4.05 -0.10 11.46
N GLU A 126 -3.60 1.11 11.71
CA GLU A 126 -4.02 2.28 10.97
C GLU A 126 -3.63 2.21 9.49
N ILE A 127 -2.39 1.76 9.20
CA ILE A 127 -1.91 1.56 7.82
C ILE A 127 -2.73 0.45 7.15
N TYR A 128 -3.01 -0.63 7.89
CA TYR A 128 -3.79 -1.73 7.37
C TYR A 128 -5.24 -1.33 7.05
N ASP A 129 -5.88 -0.59 7.95
CA ASP A 129 -7.26 -0.10 7.79
C ASP A 129 -7.39 0.90 6.63
N LEU A 130 -6.35 1.68 6.34
CA LEU A 130 -6.31 2.54 5.16
C LEU A 130 -6.43 1.74 3.85
N VAL A 131 -5.81 0.56 3.80
CA VAL A 131 -5.77 -0.29 2.59
C VAL A 131 -7.02 -1.17 2.49
N HIS A 132 -7.45 -1.75 3.60
CA HIS A 132 -8.46 -2.81 3.63
C HIS A 132 -9.80 -2.37 4.24
N GLY A 133 -9.86 -1.17 4.81
CA GLY A 133 -11.02 -0.63 5.53
C GLY A 133 -11.05 -0.99 7.00
N LYS A 134 -11.75 -0.17 7.79
CA LYS A 134 -11.92 -0.38 9.23
C LYS A 134 -12.66 -1.71 9.49
N ASP A 135 -12.34 -2.33 10.62
CA ASP A 135 -12.94 -3.59 11.10
C ASP A 135 -12.62 -4.82 10.23
N PHE A 136 -11.72 -4.68 9.27
CA PHE A 136 -11.25 -5.80 8.49
C PHE A 136 -10.28 -6.66 9.31
N ILE A 137 -10.62 -7.96 9.50
CA ILE A 137 -9.75 -8.94 10.15
C ILE A 137 -9.08 -9.76 9.05
N ALA A 138 -7.77 -9.58 8.88
CA ALA A 138 -6.97 -10.49 8.05
C ALA A 138 -7.01 -11.89 8.65
N GLY A 139 -7.06 -12.92 7.81
CA GLY A 139 -6.97 -14.29 8.28
C GLY A 139 -5.69 -14.55 9.08
N HIS A 140 -5.78 -15.44 10.06
CA HIS A 140 -4.69 -15.94 10.92
C HIS A 140 -3.98 -14.90 11.82
N GLY A 141 -4.74 -14.26 12.73
CA GLY A 141 -4.20 -13.62 13.93
C GLY A 141 -3.60 -12.22 13.75
N SER A 142 -3.07 -11.69 14.85
CA SER A 142 -2.51 -10.33 14.92
C SER A 142 -1.23 -10.14 14.09
N GLU A 143 -0.57 -11.19 13.66
CA GLU A 143 0.66 -11.12 12.85
C GLU A 143 0.38 -10.95 11.35
N GLY A 144 -0.73 -11.48 10.81
CA GLY A 144 -1.04 -11.42 9.39
C GLY A 144 -1.13 -10.00 8.83
N TYR A 145 -1.85 -9.09 9.50
CA TYR A 145 -1.94 -7.70 9.05
C TYR A 145 -0.60 -6.95 9.18
N ARG A 146 0.24 -7.31 10.17
CA ARG A 146 1.57 -6.70 10.35
C ARG A 146 2.52 -7.11 9.24
N ALA A 147 2.50 -8.40 8.81
CA ALA A 147 3.30 -8.89 7.70
C ALA A 147 2.94 -8.16 6.40
N ASN A 148 1.64 -8.00 6.13
CA ASN A 148 1.14 -7.26 4.97
C ASN A 148 1.67 -5.81 4.95
N VAL A 149 1.54 -5.09 6.06
CA VAL A 149 2.05 -3.71 6.19
C VAL A 149 3.58 -3.65 6.01
N ARG A 150 4.34 -4.59 6.60
CA ARG A 150 5.80 -4.67 6.42
C ARG A 150 6.17 -4.78 4.95
N THR A 151 5.43 -5.60 4.19
CA THR A 151 5.64 -5.78 2.74
C THR A 151 5.40 -4.48 1.97
N PHE A 152 4.34 -3.74 2.25
CA PHE A 152 4.12 -2.43 1.62
C PHE A 152 5.26 -1.45 1.92
N ILE A 153 5.66 -1.35 3.18
CA ILE A 153 6.75 -0.42 3.56
C ILE A 153 8.09 -0.84 2.93
N LYS A 154 8.40 -2.14 2.89
CA LYS A 154 9.61 -2.67 2.20
C LYS A 154 9.63 -2.22 0.74
N ARG A 155 8.50 -2.32 0.03
CA ARG A 155 8.35 -1.92 -1.37
C ARG A 155 8.49 -0.41 -1.56
N ILE A 156 7.82 0.39 -0.75
CA ILE A 156 7.93 1.85 -0.80
C ILE A 156 9.39 2.26 -0.60
N ARG A 157 10.06 1.76 0.46
CA ARG A 157 11.48 2.05 0.71
C ARG A 157 12.38 1.65 -0.46
N LYS A 158 12.13 0.48 -1.09
CA LYS A 158 12.88 0.02 -2.25
C LYS A 158 12.80 1.03 -3.39
N LYS A 159 11.60 1.46 -3.76
CA LYS A 159 11.36 2.42 -4.84
C LYS A 159 12.00 3.79 -4.57
N PHE A 160 11.97 4.26 -3.33
CA PHE A 160 12.70 5.47 -2.96
C PHE A 160 14.21 5.31 -3.04
N ARG A 161 14.76 4.15 -2.64
CA ARG A 161 16.19 3.86 -2.72
C ARG A 161 16.70 3.68 -4.15
N GLU A 162 15.84 3.31 -5.10
CA GLU A 162 16.16 3.32 -6.53
C GLU A 162 16.42 4.75 -7.05
N VAL A 163 15.75 5.74 -6.44
CA VAL A 163 15.93 7.16 -6.75
C VAL A 163 17.03 7.80 -5.90
N ASP A 164 17.09 7.48 -4.62
CA ASP A 164 18.06 7.97 -3.65
C ASP A 164 18.52 6.83 -2.73
N PRO A 165 19.70 6.25 -2.95
CA PRO A 165 20.23 5.17 -2.11
C PRO A 165 20.33 5.52 -0.61
N GLY A 166 20.42 6.82 -0.27
CA GLY A 166 20.46 7.32 1.11
C GLY A 166 19.09 7.47 1.76
N PHE A 167 17.99 7.13 1.08
CA PHE A 167 16.64 7.27 1.62
C PHE A 167 16.44 6.46 2.90
N ASP A 168 16.11 7.15 4.01
CA ASP A 168 15.82 6.57 5.33
C ASP A 168 14.72 7.34 6.10
N CYS A 169 13.79 8.01 5.40
CA CYS A 169 12.75 8.81 6.04
C CYS A 169 11.64 8.00 6.68
N ILE A 170 11.40 6.76 6.25
CA ILE A 170 10.40 5.89 6.88
C ILE A 170 11.11 5.03 7.92
N ARG A 171 10.90 5.31 9.22
CA ARG A 171 11.51 4.56 10.32
C ARG A 171 10.53 3.59 10.95
N ASN A 172 11.06 2.43 11.38
CA ASN A 172 10.29 1.43 12.11
C ASN A 172 10.35 1.72 13.60
N TYR A 173 9.20 1.71 14.26
CA TYR A 173 9.09 1.68 15.71
C TYR A 173 8.59 0.30 16.11
N ALA A 174 9.48 -0.46 16.77
CA ALA A 174 9.25 -1.84 17.11
C ALA A 174 7.90 -2.03 17.82
N SER A 175 7.14 -3.04 17.39
CA SER A 175 5.81 -3.43 17.88
C SER A 175 4.68 -2.43 17.64
N PHE A 176 4.93 -1.17 17.25
CA PHE A 176 3.89 -0.16 17.07
C PHE A 176 3.55 0.10 15.60
N GLY A 177 4.54 0.43 14.76
CA GLY A 177 4.31 0.81 13.36
C GLY A 177 5.47 1.57 12.73
N TYR A 178 5.15 2.63 12.00
CA TYR A 178 6.12 3.41 11.23
C TYR A 178 5.95 4.91 11.45
N ARG A 179 7.02 5.65 11.22
CA ARG A 179 7.05 7.11 11.26
C ARG A 179 7.77 7.64 10.03
N TRP A 180 7.22 8.67 9.42
CA TRP A 180 7.98 9.51 8.51
C TRP A 180 8.81 10.50 9.33
N THR A 181 10.12 10.50 9.13
CA THR A 181 11.03 11.46 9.75
C THR A 181 11.56 12.38 8.65
N ALA A 182 11.31 13.68 8.73
CA ALA A 182 11.86 14.62 7.78
C ALA A 182 13.41 14.57 7.83
N GLN A 183 14.05 14.50 6.66
CA GLN A 183 15.49 14.75 6.59
C GLN A 183 15.71 16.23 6.90
N ARG A 184 16.55 16.48 7.91
CA ARG A 184 17.03 17.82 8.23
C ARG A 184 18.11 18.26 7.24
#